data_66605a0fdb755d145e263ce99eeb024b
#
_entry.id   66605a0fdb755d145e263ce99eeb024b
#
_cell.length_a   1.000
_cell.length_b   1.000
_cell.length_c   1.000
_cell.angle_alpha   90.00
_cell.angle_beta   90.00
_cell.angle_gamma   90.00
#
_symmetry.space_group_name_H-M   'P 1'
#
loop_
_entity.id
_entity.type
_entity.pdbx_description
1 polymer ?
#
loop_
_entity_poly.entity_id
_entity_poly.type
_entity_poly.pdbx_seq_one_letter_code
_entity_poly.pdbx_strand_id
1 'polypeptide(L)'
;AKPKAYHFPKKLFEYQSQQKTREYLENFIQYWRMLMKYDIKDIKLARTGRLRIEWAANEMPVMAQIRNRFKKQRPLKGVRIGACLHVTTETGNLAIALKEGGAEVALCASNPLSTQDDVAACLVKDHKLSVFAIKGENTKTYYSHINKVLDTKPQITMDDGADLVSTLHKKRVDLLDNLIGGTEETTTGVIRLRSMAENGVLRYPIVAVNDADTKHFFDNRYGTGQSTLDGIVRATNKLIAGTNFVVCGYGWCGKGLAMRARGLGAQVIITEVNNLNALEAVMDGFRVMPIDEASKIGDFFCTVTGNINVIRKEHFLKMKDGAIVCNSGHFNVELDLEGLKSISKGKRDVREYVAEYTLKSGKKINVLGEGRLINLAAAEGHPPSVMDMSFANQALCVEHLVRNSKTLEKKVYNVPVNVDMSVAALKLDSLGVKIDRLTPQQKRYLHSWELGT
;
A
#
# COMPACT_ATOMS: atom_id res chain seq x y z
N ALA A 1 32.23 5.08 30.39
CA ALA A 1 31.81 4.08 31.36
C ALA A 1 31.58 2.76 30.61
N LYS A 2 32.39 1.73 30.93
CA LYS A 2 32.22 0.37 30.37
C LYS A 2 30.90 -0.22 30.87
N PRO A 3 30.11 -0.95 30.03
CA PRO A 3 28.92 -1.60 30.53
C PRO A 3 29.28 -2.71 31.50
N LYS A 4 28.63 -2.72 32.67
CA LYS A 4 28.76 -3.77 33.68
C LYS A 4 28.32 -5.10 33.07
N ALA A 5 29.24 -6.10 33.12
CA ALA A 5 28.92 -7.47 32.77
C ALA A 5 27.89 -8.01 33.78
N TYR A 6 26.69 -8.35 33.31
CA TYR A 6 25.68 -9.00 34.14
C TYR A 6 26.07 -10.47 34.31
N HIS A 7 26.31 -10.87 35.55
CA HIS A 7 26.49 -12.27 35.91
C HIS A 7 25.15 -12.96 35.90
N PHE A 8 24.97 -13.92 34.99
CA PHE A 8 23.79 -14.80 34.99
C PHE A 8 23.89 -15.80 36.15
N PRO A 9 22.83 -15.99 36.95
CA PRO A 9 22.82 -17.00 38.02
C PRO A 9 22.93 -18.41 37.43
N LYS A 10 23.89 -19.20 37.90
CA LYS A 10 24.12 -20.62 37.50
C LYS A 10 22.87 -21.51 37.56
N LYS A 11 21.86 -21.15 38.34
CA LYS A 11 20.56 -21.89 38.49
C LYS A 11 19.65 -21.86 37.24
N LEU A 12 19.96 -21.06 36.22
CA LEU A 12 19.16 -21.01 34.97
C LEU A 12 19.39 -22.21 34.03
N PHE A 13 20.44 -22.97 34.23
CA PHE A 13 20.79 -24.13 33.42
C PHE A 13 20.20 -25.48 33.87
N GLU A 14 19.52 -25.52 35.04
CA GLU A 14 18.97 -26.76 35.58
C GLU A 14 17.48 -27.01 35.29
N TYR A 15 16.83 -26.16 34.45
CA TYR A 15 15.43 -26.39 34.05
C TYR A 15 15.32 -27.31 32.83
N GLN A 16 15.14 -28.61 33.09
CA GLN A 16 14.89 -29.68 32.12
C GLN A 16 13.48 -29.60 31.50
N SER A 17 13.16 -28.53 30.77
CA SER A 17 12.15 -28.60 29.69
C SER A 17 12.40 -27.51 28.68
N GLN A 18 12.74 -27.90 27.48
CA GLN A 18 12.91 -27.01 26.31
C GLN A 18 11.73 -26.06 26.14
N GLN A 19 10.56 -26.43 26.57
CA GLN A 19 9.32 -25.66 26.47
C GLN A 19 9.30 -24.45 27.43
N LYS A 20 9.71 -24.62 28.69
CA LYS A 20 9.79 -23.51 29.68
C LYS A 20 10.90 -22.51 29.36
N THR A 21 12.03 -23.00 28.84
CA THR A 21 13.13 -22.13 28.41
C THR A 21 12.73 -21.30 27.18
N ARG A 22 11.97 -21.88 26.27
CA ARG A 22 11.42 -21.18 25.08
C ARG A 22 10.41 -20.10 25.48
N GLU A 23 9.49 -20.41 26.38
CA GLU A 23 8.50 -19.46 26.89
C GLU A 23 9.15 -18.31 27.67
N TYR A 24 10.19 -18.59 28.45
CA TYR A 24 10.98 -17.56 29.17
C TYR A 24 11.76 -16.66 28.18
N LEU A 25 12.36 -17.24 27.17
CA LEU A 25 13.05 -16.49 26.10
C LEU A 25 12.05 -15.64 25.29
N GLU A 26 10.89 -16.17 24.96
CA GLU A 26 9.84 -15.43 24.28
C GLU A 26 9.32 -14.26 25.13
N ASN A 27 9.08 -14.47 26.41
CA ASN A 27 8.69 -13.41 27.36
C ASN A 27 9.80 -12.37 27.59
N PHE A 28 11.05 -12.78 27.66
CA PHE A 28 12.20 -11.88 27.77
C PHE A 28 12.38 -11.05 26.49
N ILE A 29 12.30 -11.68 25.33
CA ILE A 29 12.32 -10.99 24.01
C ILE A 29 11.14 -10.00 23.90
N GLN A 30 9.95 -10.40 24.37
CA GLN A 30 8.77 -9.54 24.35
C GLN A 30 8.91 -8.34 25.29
N TYR A 31 9.50 -8.53 26.48
CA TYR A 31 9.82 -7.43 27.41
C TYR A 31 10.84 -6.45 26.83
N TRP A 32 11.90 -6.94 26.19
CA TRP A 32 12.89 -6.10 25.52
C TRP A 32 12.33 -5.38 24.29
N ARG A 33 11.47 -6.06 23.50
CA ARG A 33 10.76 -5.43 22.37
C ARG A 33 9.83 -4.30 22.84
N MET A 34 9.27 -4.41 24.03
CA MET A 34 8.41 -3.37 24.63
C MET A 34 9.20 -2.10 25.00
N LEU A 35 10.48 -2.23 25.32
CA LEU A 35 11.40 -1.10 25.65
C LEU A 35 12.10 -0.51 24.42
N MET A 36 12.08 -1.20 23.28
CA MET A 36 12.73 -0.75 22.08
C MET A 36 11.84 0.23 21.29
N LYS A 37 12.46 1.28 20.77
CA LYS A 37 11.81 2.26 19.87
C LYS A 37 11.60 1.72 18.43
N TYR A 38 11.82 0.44 18.18
CA TYR A 38 11.66 -0.22 16.89
C TYR A 38 11.52 -1.74 17.04
N ASP A 39 10.90 -2.41 16.07
CA ASP A 39 10.86 -3.86 15.92
C ASP A 39 10.99 -4.20 14.43
N ILE A 40 12.17 -4.68 14.05
CA ILE A 40 12.57 -4.98 12.67
C ILE A 40 13.33 -6.30 12.62
N LYS A 41 13.46 -6.90 11.46
CA LYS A 41 14.07 -8.22 11.27
C LYS A 41 15.55 -8.26 11.68
N ASP A 42 16.39 -7.40 11.08
CA ASP A 42 17.83 -7.33 11.35
C ASP A 42 18.39 -5.95 11.00
N ILE A 43 18.95 -5.25 11.98
CA ILE A 43 19.58 -3.94 11.81
C ILE A 43 20.83 -3.96 10.90
N LYS A 44 21.44 -5.14 10.69
CA LYS A 44 22.61 -5.31 9.84
C LYS A 44 22.30 -5.10 8.36
N LEU A 45 21.03 -5.23 7.96
CA LEU A 45 20.57 -5.02 6.58
C LEU A 45 20.61 -3.55 6.15
N ALA A 46 20.84 -2.60 7.06
CA ALA A 46 20.72 -1.17 6.79
C ALA A 46 21.56 -0.66 5.61
N ARG A 47 22.74 -1.24 5.37
CA ARG A 47 23.61 -0.83 4.23
C ARG A 47 22.92 -1.09 2.89
N THR A 48 22.31 -2.25 2.73
CA THR A 48 21.56 -2.61 1.51
C THR A 48 20.36 -1.70 1.34
N GLY A 49 19.57 -1.49 2.42
CA GLY A 49 18.43 -0.59 2.40
C GLY A 49 18.78 0.84 2.03
N ARG A 50 19.94 1.35 2.48
CA ARG A 50 20.43 2.70 2.12
C ARG A 50 20.62 2.83 0.61
N LEU A 51 21.35 1.89 0.00
CA LEU A 51 21.59 1.92 -1.45
C LEU A 51 20.29 1.87 -2.26
N ARG A 52 19.32 1.11 -1.81
CA ARG A 52 18.02 1.00 -2.46
C ARG A 52 17.17 2.26 -2.28
N ILE A 53 17.16 2.88 -1.09
CA ILE A 53 16.48 4.17 -0.85
C ILE A 53 17.11 5.27 -1.71
N GLU A 54 18.43 5.32 -1.79
CA GLU A 54 19.16 6.28 -2.63
C GLU A 54 18.88 6.06 -4.12
N TRP A 55 18.80 4.81 -4.58
CA TRP A 55 18.41 4.47 -5.94
C TRP A 55 17.00 4.98 -6.27
N ALA A 56 16.02 4.71 -5.41
CA ALA A 56 14.65 5.18 -5.58
C ALA A 56 14.57 6.73 -5.57
N ALA A 57 15.37 7.39 -4.74
CA ALA A 57 15.42 8.85 -4.65
C ALA A 57 15.80 9.53 -5.98
N ASN A 58 16.60 8.87 -6.83
CA ASN A 58 16.98 9.40 -8.15
C ASN A 58 15.78 9.57 -9.08
N GLU A 59 14.73 8.75 -8.91
CA GLU A 59 13.49 8.79 -9.68
C GLU A 59 12.37 9.58 -8.98
N MET A 60 12.67 10.25 -7.84
CA MET A 60 11.72 11.00 -7.03
C MET A 60 12.05 12.50 -6.94
N PRO A 61 12.17 13.22 -8.07
CA PRO A 61 12.62 14.61 -8.10
C PRO A 61 11.63 15.59 -7.42
N VAL A 62 10.32 15.33 -7.43
CA VAL A 62 9.34 16.16 -6.73
C VAL A 62 9.51 16.04 -5.23
N MET A 63 9.65 14.80 -4.73
CA MET A 63 9.95 14.55 -3.31
C MET A 63 11.28 15.18 -2.90
N ALA A 64 12.31 15.16 -3.75
CA ALA A 64 13.57 15.81 -3.48
C ALA A 64 13.42 17.34 -3.31
N GLN A 65 12.62 17.99 -4.14
CA GLN A 65 12.30 19.42 -4.02
C GLN A 65 11.54 19.73 -2.73
N ILE A 66 10.50 18.94 -2.41
CA ILE A 66 9.72 19.08 -1.16
C ILE A 66 10.61 18.86 0.05
N ARG A 67 11.44 17.80 0.05
CA ARG A 67 12.39 17.49 1.12
C ARG A 67 13.36 18.66 1.37
N ASN A 68 13.92 19.23 0.31
CA ASN A 68 14.81 20.39 0.42
C ASN A 68 14.12 21.61 1.01
N ARG A 69 12.86 21.88 0.64
CA ARG A 69 12.03 22.92 1.22
C ARG A 69 11.73 22.64 2.70
N PHE A 70 11.30 21.42 3.02
CA PHE A 70 10.98 20.98 4.38
C PHE A 70 12.16 21.10 5.31
N LYS A 71 13.37 20.69 4.87
CA LYS A 71 14.59 20.81 5.64
C LYS A 71 14.91 22.27 6.02
N LYS A 72 14.67 23.21 5.09
CA LYS A 72 14.89 24.65 5.33
C LYS A 72 13.83 25.28 6.22
N GLN A 73 12.55 24.99 5.94
CA GLN A 73 11.41 25.68 6.57
C GLN A 73 10.92 24.98 7.84
N ARG A 74 11.17 23.67 7.98
CA ARG A 74 10.69 22.84 9.09
C ARG A 74 9.20 22.98 9.40
N PRO A 75 8.29 22.85 8.40
CA PRO A 75 6.87 23.13 8.59
C PRO A 75 6.17 22.15 9.54
N LEU A 76 6.80 21.00 9.83
CA LEU A 76 6.27 19.94 10.69
C LEU A 76 6.96 19.88 12.06
N LYS A 77 7.65 20.96 12.47
CA LYS A 77 8.37 20.99 13.75
C LYS A 77 7.45 20.69 14.94
N GLY A 78 7.79 19.65 15.70
CA GLY A 78 7.04 19.22 16.88
C GLY A 78 5.78 18.40 16.60
N VAL A 79 5.53 18.03 15.36
CA VAL A 79 4.39 17.18 14.97
C VAL A 79 4.81 15.70 15.07
N ARG A 80 3.99 14.88 15.75
CA ARG A 80 4.14 13.43 15.78
C ARG A 80 3.23 12.81 14.73
N ILE A 81 3.80 12.00 13.84
CA ILE A 81 3.12 11.30 12.75
C ILE A 81 3.17 9.80 13.02
N GLY A 82 2.02 9.17 13.11
CA GLY A 82 1.87 7.72 13.09
C GLY A 82 1.52 7.26 11.67
N ALA A 83 2.40 6.48 11.06
CA ALA A 83 2.23 6.01 9.69
C ALA A 83 2.04 4.49 9.66
N CYS A 84 1.02 4.04 8.91
CA CYS A 84 0.78 2.64 8.57
C CYS A 84 0.76 2.53 7.05
N LEU A 85 1.94 2.30 6.47
CA LEU A 85 2.19 2.30 5.03
C LEU A 85 3.01 1.08 4.63
N HIS A 86 3.01 0.69 3.35
CA HIS A 86 3.96 -0.30 2.86
C HIS A 86 5.39 0.18 3.09
N VAL A 87 6.24 -0.63 3.73
CA VAL A 87 7.62 -0.23 4.07
C VAL A 87 8.53 -0.54 2.88
N THR A 88 8.51 0.35 1.90
CA THR A 88 9.29 0.27 0.65
C THR A 88 10.34 1.39 0.58
N THR A 89 11.18 1.36 -0.44
CA THR A 89 12.19 2.40 -0.71
C THR A 89 11.58 3.78 -0.90
N GLU A 90 10.40 3.87 -1.50
CA GLU A 90 9.66 5.10 -1.76
C GLU A 90 9.10 5.67 -0.44
N THR A 91 8.47 4.81 0.37
CA THR A 91 8.01 5.18 1.73
C THR A 91 9.17 5.63 2.61
N GLY A 92 10.36 5.02 2.42
CA GLY A 92 11.57 5.47 3.06
C GLY A 92 11.91 6.93 2.74
N ASN A 93 11.82 7.33 1.48
CA ASN A 93 12.05 8.72 1.05
C ASN A 93 11.01 9.68 1.60
N LEU A 94 9.73 9.31 1.65
CA LEU A 94 8.68 10.10 2.30
C LEU A 94 8.96 10.29 3.80
N ALA A 95 9.22 9.20 4.53
CA ALA A 95 9.46 9.25 5.98
C ALA A 95 10.68 10.12 6.33
N ILE A 96 11.75 10.05 5.52
CA ILE A 96 12.94 10.90 5.67
C ILE A 96 12.58 12.37 5.43
N ALA A 97 11.80 12.69 4.38
CA ALA A 97 11.38 14.06 4.08
C ALA A 97 10.51 14.66 5.21
N LEU A 98 9.56 13.90 5.75
CA LEU A 98 8.73 14.31 6.88
C LEU A 98 9.59 14.59 8.13
N LYS A 99 10.55 13.72 8.43
CA LYS A 99 11.47 13.89 9.55
C LYS A 99 12.35 15.14 9.37
N GLU A 100 12.92 15.34 8.19
CA GLU A 100 13.72 16.55 7.90
C GLU A 100 12.86 17.82 7.97
N GLY A 101 11.55 17.72 7.67
CA GLY A 101 10.55 18.75 7.91
C GLY A 101 10.27 19.04 9.38
N GLY A 102 10.85 18.29 10.30
CA GLY A 102 10.79 18.48 11.75
C GLY A 102 9.79 17.57 12.47
N ALA A 103 9.15 16.63 11.78
CA ALA A 103 8.25 15.66 12.40
C ALA A 103 9.00 14.55 13.16
N GLU A 104 8.34 14.02 14.20
CA GLU A 104 8.66 12.73 14.78
C GLU A 104 7.78 11.67 14.09
N VAL A 105 8.41 10.73 13.38
CA VAL A 105 7.69 9.73 12.58
C VAL A 105 7.85 8.35 13.17
N ALA A 106 6.73 7.67 13.41
CA ALA A 106 6.66 6.23 13.72
C ALA A 106 5.94 5.51 12.58
N LEU A 107 6.51 4.42 12.09
CA LEU A 107 6.06 3.70 10.89
C LEU A 107 5.84 2.22 11.21
N CYS A 108 4.69 1.66 10.79
CA CYS A 108 4.46 0.23 10.67
C CYS A 108 3.98 -0.13 9.26
N ALA A 109 4.01 -1.42 8.95
CA ALA A 109 3.51 -1.90 7.65
C ALA A 109 1.99 -1.88 7.59
N SER A 110 1.42 -1.60 6.40
CA SER A 110 -0.01 -1.70 6.11
C SER A 110 -0.42 -3.08 5.57
N ASN A 111 0.54 -3.99 5.40
CA ASN A 111 0.31 -5.38 4.99
C ASN A 111 1.45 -6.27 5.48
N PRO A 112 1.16 -7.47 6.04
CA PRO A 112 2.19 -8.38 6.55
C PRO A 112 3.29 -8.79 5.56
N LEU A 113 3.03 -8.77 4.25
CA LEU A 113 4.00 -9.16 3.21
C LEU A 113 4.71 -7.98 2.53
N SER A 114 4.37 -6.73 2.88
CA SER A 114 4.83 -5.54 2.15
C SER A 114 6.00 -4.79 2.78
N THR A 115 6.70 -5.41 3.72
CA THR A 115 7.92 -4.83 4.31
C THR A 115 9.17 -5.25 3.53
N GLN A 116 9.99 -4.27 3.16
CA GLN A 116 11.37 -4.49 2.75
C GLN A 116 12.26 -4.35 4.01
N ASP A 117 12.72 -5.47 4.54
CA ASP A 117 13.42 -5.54 5.83
C ASP A 117 14.71 -4.71 5.88
N ASP A 118 15.39 -4.57 4.75
CA ASP A 118 16.59 -3.75 4.60
C ASP A 118 16.27 -2.25 4.62
N VAL A 119 15.14 -1.84 4.06
CA VAL A 119 14.64 -0.46 4.16
C VAL A 119 14.29 -0.13 5.60
N ALA A 120 13.54 -1.00 6.29
CA ALA A 120 13.21 -0.84 7.70
C ALA A 120 14.48 -0.68 8.55
N ALA A 121 15.50 -1.50 8.30
CA ALA A 121 16.80 -1.43 8.98
C ALA A 121 17.52 -0.08 8.74
N CYS A 122 17.52 0.42 7.51
CA CYS A 122 18.13 1.71 7.17
C CYS A 122 17.43 2.87 7.87
N LEU A 123 16.10 2.89 7.85
CA LEU A 123 15.31 3.94 8.50
C LEU A 123 15.57 4.02 10.00
N VAL A 124 15.73 2.88 10.68
CA VAL A 124 16.10 2.83 12.09
C VAL A 124 17.54 3.26 12.32
N LYS A 125 18.49 2.60 11.63
CA LYS A 125 19.92 2.76 11.92
C LYS A 125 20.46 4.13 11.51
N ASP A 126 20.16 4.54 10.28
CA ASP A 126 20.76 5.73 9.67
C ASP A 126 19.93 6.98 9.91
N HIS A 127 18.61 6.85 9.82
CA HIS A 127 17.68 7.98 9.95
C HIS A 127 17.04 8.10 11.34
N LYS A 128 17.29 7.15 12.28
CA LYS A 128 16.77 7.21 13.66
C LYS A 128 15.24 7.36 13.70
N LEU A 129 14.52 6.68 12.81
CA LEU A 129 13.07 6.58 12.80
C LEU A 129 12.60 5.42 13.69
N SER A 130 11.41 5.52 14.24
CA SER A 130 10.76 4.40 14.91
C SER A 130 10.04 3.56 13.88
N VAL A 131 10.51 2.32 13.63
CA VAL A 131 9.91 1.42 12.64
C VAL A 131 9.54 0.09 13.30
N PHE A 132 8.30 -0.35 13.07
CA PHE A 132 7.74 -1.59 13.57
C PHE A 132 7.18 -2.38 12.39
N ALA A 133 8.04 -3.15 11.72
CA ALA A 133 7.68 -3.87 10.49
C ALA A 133 8.66 -5.00 10.19
N ILE A 134 8.12 -6.19 9.88
CA ILE A 134 8.89 -7.38 9.52
C ILE A 134 8.16 -8.08 8.36
N LYS A 135 8.86 -8.40 7.27
CA LYS A 135 8.26 -9.16 6.15
C LYS A 135 7.84 -10.54 6.61
N GLY A 136 6.58 -10.90 6.36
CA GLY A 136 6.01 -12.18 6.74
C GLY A 136 5.50 -12.25 8.18
N GLU A 137 5.31 -11.11 8.84
CA GLU A 137 4.72 -11.06 10.18
C GLU A 137 3.30 -11.65 10.20
N ASN A 138 2.92 -12.29 11.31
CA ASN A 138 1.57 -12.79 11.48
C ASN A 138 0.60 -11.67 11.91
N THR A 139 -0.70 -11.95 11.85
CA THR A 139 -1.76 -10.99 12.19
C THR A 139 -1.61 -10.42 13.62
N LYS A 140 -1.16 -11.21 14.60
CA LYS A 140 -0.97 -10.76 15.98
C LYS A 140 0.17 -9.74 16.06
N THR A 141 1.29 -10.01 15.40
CA THR A 141 2.44 -9.09 15.32
C THR A 141 2.08 -7.83 14.57
N TYR A 142 1.38 -7.94 13.44
CA TYR A 142 0.90 -6.82 12.64
C TYR A 142 0.08 -5.82 13.48
N TYR A 143 -0.95 -6.28 14.20
CA TYR A 143 -1.72 -5.39 15.08
C TYR A 143 -0.94 -4.93 16.33
N SER A 144 0.05 -5.67 16.79
CA SER A 144 0.99 -5.20 17.82
C SER A 144 1.81 -4.03 17.32
N HIS A 145 2.29 -4.07 16.07
CA HIS A 145 3.06 -2.98 15.44
C HIS A 145 2.21 -1.73 15.25
N ILE A 146 0.96 -1.85 14.81
CA ILE A 146 0.01 -0.73 14.78
C ILE A 146 -0.13 -0.08 16.17
N ASN A 147 -0.30 -0.88 17.22
CA ASN A 147 -0.39 -0.35 18.58
C ASN A 147 0.90 0.34 19.04
N LYS A 148 2.09 -0.18 18.66
CA LYS A 148 3.38 0.49 18.91
C LYS A 148 3.47 1.88 18.27
N VAL A 149 2.96 2.02 17.04
CA VAL A 149 2.84 3.33 16.39
C VAL A 149 1.88 4.23 17.18
N LEU A 150 0.73 3.72 17.63
CA LEU A 150 -0.24 4.48 18.42
C LEU A 150 0.32 4.89 19.81
N ASP A 151 1.20 4.07 20.41
CA ASP A 151 1.87 4.36 21.69
C ASP A 151 2.78 5.62 21.59
N THR A 152 3.18 6.05 20.39
CA THR A 152 3.88 7.32 20.18
C THR A 152 2.97 8.55 20.32
N LYS A 153 1.67 8.34 20.54
CA LYS A 153 0.63 9.38 20.68
C LYS A 153 0.64 10.35 19.48
N PRO A 154 0.39 9.86 18.27
CA PRO A 154 0.45 10.68 17.06
C PRO A 154 -0.57 11.80 17.10
N GLN A 155 -0.25 12.90 16.40
CA GLN A 155 -1.15 14.02 16.12
C GLN A 155 -1.69 13.96 14.69
N ILE A 156 -0.95 13.29 13.82
CA ILE A 156 -1.37 13.01 12.43
C ILE A 156 -1.29 11.49 12.21
N THR A 157 -2.33 10.92 11.61
CA THR A 157 -2.28 9.57 11.06
C THR A 157 -2.00 9.64 9.56
N MET A 158 -1.17 8.73 9.05
CA MET A 158 -0.97 8.51 7.63
C MET A 158 -1.21 7.02 7.39
N ASP A 159 -2.27 6.69 6.68
CA ASP A 159 -2.77 5.31 6.59
C ASP A 159 -2.89 4.84 5.13
N ASP A 160 -2.78 3.56 4.95
CA ASP A 160 -2.96 2.88 3.66
C ASP A 160 -3.83 1.64 3.89
N GLY A 161 -5.17 1.84 3.77
CA GLY A 161 -6.19 0.85 4.04
C GLY A 161 -7.00 1.07 5.32
N ALA A 162 -6.75 2.15 6.05
CA ALA A 162 -7.46 2.58 7.25
C ALA A 162 -7.41 1.59 8.44
N ASP A 163 -6.37 0.75 8.55
CA ASP A 163 -6.24 -0.17 9.70
C ASP A 163 -5.72 0.54 10.96
N LEU A 164 -4.82 1.51 10.82
CA LEU A 164 -4.38 2.38 11.91
C LEU A 164 -5.55 3.21 12.46
N VAL A 165 -6.29 3.88 11.56
CA VAL A 165 -7.45 4.70 11.91
C VAL A 165 -8.55 3.86 12.53
N SER A 166 -8.85 2.67 11.99
CA SER A 166 -9.85 1.75 12.54
C SER A 166 -9.45 1.22 13.93
N THR A 167 -8.16 0.90 14.13
CA THR A 167 -7.66 0.45 15.43
C THR A 167 -7.75 1.56 16.46
N LEU A 168 -7.39 2.78 16.07
CA LEU A 168 -7.51 3.98 16.90
C LEU A 168 -8.95 4.19 17.40
N HIS A 169 -9.93 4.20 16.49
CA HIS A 169 -11.33 4.42 16.83
C HIS A 169 -11.96 3.29 17.63
N LYS A 170 -11.51 2.03 17.46
CA LYS A 170 -12.07 0.87 18.17
C LYS A 170 -11.40 0.60 19.50
N LYS A 171 -10.09 0.81 19.62
CA LYS A 171 -9.28 0.32 20.74
C LYS A 171 -8.48 1.38 21.49
N ARG A 172 -8.22 2.54 20.85
CA ARG A 172 -7.36 3.59 21.40
C ARG A 172 -8.07 4.95 21.38
N VAL A 173 -9.32 4.95 21.81
CA VAL A 173 -10.17 6.15 21.91
C VAL A 173 -9.54 7.24 22.78
N ASP A 174 -8.72 6.83 23.74
CA ASP A 174 -7.91 7.68 24.62
C ASP A 174 -6.97 8.65 23.86
N LEU A 175 -6.64 8.33 22.61
CA LEU A 175 -5.72 9.13 21.80
C LEU A 175 -6.43 10.08 20.83
N LEU A 176 -7.75 9.96 20.64
CA LEU A 176 -8.48 10.71 19.62
C LEU A 176 -8.38 12.23 19.79
N ASP A 177 -8.34 12.72 21.03
CA ASP A 177 -8.27 14.17 21.31
C ASP A 177 -6.90 14.78 20.95
N ASN A 178 -5.88 13.94 20.71
CA ASN A 178 -4.57 14.41 20.28
C ASN A 178 -4.49 14.59 18.75
N LEU A 179 -5.45 14.02 17.99
CA LEU A 179 -5.42 14.02 16.53
C LEU A 179 -5.90 15.37 15.96
N ILE A 180 -5.09 15.92 15.07
CA ILE A 180 -5.41 17.13 14.31
C ILE A 180 -5.81 16.81 12.87
N GLY A 181 -5.55 15.61 12.39
CA GLY A 181 -5.94 15.14 11.07
C GLY A 181 -5.26 13.86 10.65
N GLY A 182 -5.60 13.40 9.45
CA GLY A 182 -4.95 12.24 8.84
C GLY A 182 -5.01 12.26 7.32
N THR A 183 -4.26 11.37 6.70
CA THR A 183 -4.24 11.14 5.26
C THR A 183 -4.47 9.67 4.95
N GLU A 184 -5.09 9.37 3.79
CA GLU A 184 -5.33 7.99 3.33
C GLU A 184 -4.83 7.80 1.91
N GLU A 185 -4.02 6.77 1.71
CA GLU A 185 -3.32 6.48 0.45
C GLU A 185 -4.16 5.69 -0.54
N THR A 186 -5.09 4.83 -0.09
CA THR A 186 -5.69 3.83 -0.97
C THR A 186 -7.21 3.90 -1.04
N THR A 187 -7.77 3.49 -2.19
CA THR A 187 -9.23 3.46 -2.46
C THR A 187 -10.00 2.71 -1.37
N THR A 188 -9.52 1.54 -0.94
CA THR A 188 -10.20 0.72 0.08
C THR A 188 -10.27 1.45 1.42
N GLY A 189 -9.20 2.15 1.81
CA GLY A 189 -9.19 2.95 3.03
C GLY A 189 -10.14 4.16 2.93
N VAL A 190 -10.13 4.87 1.80
CA VAL A 190 -11.05 6.01 1.57
C VAL A 190 -12.52 5.57 1.67
N ILE A 191 -12.90 4.42 1.10
CA ILE A 191 -14.26 3.87 1.21
C ILE A 191 -14.62 3.62 2.68
N ARG A 192 -13.73 2.99 3.45
CA ARG A 192 -13.93 2.74 4.89
C ARG A 192 -14.09 4.04 5.67
N LEU A 193 -13.25 5.02 5.41
CA LEU A 193 -13.26 6.30 6.10
C LEU A 193 -14.48 7.16 5.76
N ARG A 194 -14.94 7.13 4.51
CA ARG A 194 -16.22 7.76 4.11
C ARG A 194 -17.39 7.11 4.81
N SER A 195 -17.44 5.78 4.87
CA SER A 195 -18.45 5.06 5.64
C SER A 195 -18.40 5.43 7.14
N MET A 196 -17.20 5.57 7.73
CA MET A 196 -17.08 6.04 9.11
C MET A 196 -17.62 7.47 9.30
N ALA A 197 -17.40 8.35 8.33
CA ALA A 197 -17.89 9.73 8.36
C ALA A 197 -19.42 9.78 8.24
N GLU A 198 -20.01 9.04 7.29
CA GLU A 198 -21.46 8.93 7.06
C GLU A 198 -22.20 8.38 8.29
N ASN A 199 -21.58 7.44 9.00
CA ASN A 199 -22.12 6.88 10.25
C ASN A 199 -21.80 7.72 11.50
N GLY A 200 -21.19 8.91 11.36
CA GLY A 200 -20.86 9.78 12.47
C GLY A 200 -19.77 9.25 13.43
N VAL A 201 -19.03 8.22 13.00
CA VAL A 201 -17.99 7.57 13.82
C VAL A 201 -16.64 8.27 13.68
N LEU A 202 -16.35 8.89 12.53
CA LEU A 202 -15.07 9.56 12.28
C LEU A 202 -14.89 10.77 13.20
N ARG A 203 -13.77 10.85 13.92
CA ARG A 203 -13.55 11.83 15.00
C ARG A 203 -12.60 12.97 14.67
N TYR A 204 -11.94 12.97 13.52
CA TYR A 204 -11.03 14.01 13.04
C TYR A 204 -11.00 14.06 11.51
N PRO A 205 -10.54 15.18 10.90
CA PRO A 205 -10.50 15.33 9.44
C PRO A 205 -9.50 14.37 8.80
N ILE A 206 -9.87 13.80 7.65
CA ILE A 206 -8.99 12.98 6.81
C ILE A 206 -8.91 13.58 5.41
N VAL A 207 -7.72 13.64 4.82
CA VAL A 207 -7.53 13.98 3.41
C VAL A 207 -7.33 12.69 2.62
N ALA A 208 -8.20 12.45 1.64
CA ALA A 208 -8.14 11.30 0.74
C ALA A 208 -7.08 11.56 -0.35
N VAL A 209 -5.81 11.25 -0.06
CA VAL A 209 -4.71 11.41 -1.03
C VAL A 209 -4.91 10.51 -2.25
N ASN A 210 -5.51 9.33 -2.06
CA ASN A 210 -5.89 8.46 -3.18
C ASN A 210 -6.70 9.17 -4.28
N ASP A 211 -7.49 10.20 -3.91
CA ASP A 211 -8.44 10.84 -4.83
C ASP A 211 -7.82 12.05 -5.56
N ALA A 212 -6.55 12.40 -5.30
CA ALA A 212 -5.82 13.38 -6.10
C ALA A 212 -5.63 12.87 -7.53
N ASP A 213 -5.80 13.74 -8.53
CA ASP A 213 -5.59 13.39 -9.95
C ASP A 213 -4.15 12.95 -10.21
N THR A 214 -3.16 13.65 -9.62
CA THR A 214 -1.75 13.28 -9.72
C THR A 214 -1.41 11.99 -8.96
N LYS A 215 -2.32 11.46 -8.14
CA LYS A 215 -2.18 10.14 -7.51
C LYS A 215 -2.83 9.05 -8.36
N HIS A 216 -4.14 9.05 -8.49
CA HIS A 216 -4.83 7.87 -9.03
C HIS A 216 -4.67 7.69 -10.54
N PHE A 217 -4.50 8.75 -11.33
CA PHE A 217 -4.19 8.63 -12.76
C PHE A 217 -2.84 7.96 -13.02
N PHE A 218 -1.90 8.06 -12.10
CA PHE A 218 -0.52 7.58 -12.27
C PHE A 218 -0.22 6.35 -11.43
N ASP A 219 -0.32 6.44 -10.12
CA ASP A 219 -0.06 5.37 -9.16
C ASP A 219 -0.99 4.17 -9.41
N ASN A 220 -2.31 4.36 -9.26
CA ASN A 220 -3.26 3.27 -9.41
C ASN A 220 -3.24 2.69 -10.84
N ARG A 221 -3.08 3.52 -11.87
CA ARG A 221 -3.08 3.09 -13.26
C ARG A 221 -1.75 2.50 -13.71
N TYR A 222 -0.69 3.30 -13.66
CA TYR A 222 0.62 2.89 -14.20
C TYR A 222 1.42 2.08 -13.19
N GLY A 223 1.40 2.47 -11.92
CA GLY A 223 2.08 1.77 -10.83
C GLY A 223 1.54 0.36 -10.64
N THR A 224 0.24 0.22 -10.39
CA THR A 224 -0.40 -1.09 -10.21
C THR A 224 -0.28 -1.95 -11.46
N GLY A 225 -0.48 -1.36 -12.65
CA GLY A 225 -0.40 -2.11 -13.91
C GLY A 225 0.97 -2.76 -14.15
N GLN A 226 2.05 -2.02 -13.90
CA GLN A 226 3.41 -2.54 -14.06
C GLN A 226 3.78 -3.52 -12.95
N SER A 227 3.60 -3.12 -11.69
CA SER A 227 4.07 -3.89 -10.54
C SER A 227 3.32 -5.21 -10.35
N THR A 228 2.02 -5.26 -10.70
CA THR A 228 1.24 -6.51 -10.67
C THR A 228 1.81 -7.54 -11.63
N LEU A 229 2.11 -7.15 -12.88
CA LEU A 229 2.71 -8.07 -13.85
C LEU A 229 4.14 -8.46 -13.46
N ASP A 230 4.92 -7.54 -12.91
CA ASP A 230 6.24 -7.86 -12.37
C ASP A 230 6.13 -8.95 -11.28
N GLY A 231 5.18 -8.81 -10.33
CA GLY A 231 4.94 -9.81 -9.30
C GLY A 231 4.50 -11.16 -9.86
N ILE A 232 3.60 -11.17 -10.84
CA ILE A 232 3.14 -12.41 -11.50
C ILE A 232 4.30 -13.11 -12.23
N VAL A 233 5.09 -12.37 -12.99
CA VAL A 233 6.22 -12.92 -13.75
C VAL A 233 7.30 -13.45 -12.81
N ARG A 234 7.68 -12.72 -11.77
CA ARG A 234 8.66 -13.17 -10.77
C ARG A 234 8.20 -14.44 -10.05
N ALA A 235 6.95 -14.47 -9.58
CA ALA A 235 6.42 -15.62 -8.86
C ALA A 235 6.33 -16.86 -9.74
N THR A 236 5.94 -16.72 -11.01
CA THR A 236 5.57 -17.86 -11.85
C THR A 236 6.60 -18.24 -12.93
N ASN A 237 7.34 -17.23 -13.44
CA ASN A 237 8.17 -17.37 -14.65
C ASN A 237 7.40 -17.96 -15.85
N LYS A 238 6.07 -17.66 -15.94
CA LYS A 238 5.23 -18.12 -17.05
C LYS A 238 5.15 -17.08 -18.15
N LEU A 239 5.06 -17.53 -19.40
CA LEU A 239 4.81 -16.68 -20.56
C LEU A 239 3.37 -16.14 -20.49
N ILE A 240 3.23 -14.84 -20.60
CA ILE A 240 1.93 -14.13 -20.62
C ILE A 240 1.35 -14.11 -22.04
N ALA A 241 2.21 -13.98 -23.06
CA ALA A 241 1.77 -13.90 -24.46
C ALA A 241 0.95 -15.12 -24.87
N GLY A 242 -0.14 -14.86 -25.61
CA GLY A 242 -1.06 -15.91 -26.11
C GLY A 242 -2.02 -16.46 -25.06
N THR A 243 -1.92 -16.06 -23.78
CA THR A 243 -2.83 -16.52 -22.72
C THR A 243 -4.06 -15.66 -22.60
N ASN A 244 -5.16 -16.24 -22.09
CA ASN A 244 -6.34 -15.49 -21.65
C ASN A 244 -6.10 -14.93 -20.24
N PHE A 245 -5.90 -13.62 -20.14
CA PHE A 245 -5.66 -12.93 -18.89
C PHE A 245 -6.94 -12.22 -18.43
N VAL A 246 -7.56 -12.70 -17.37
CA VAL A 246 -8.79 -12.16 -16.80
C VAL A 246 -8.45 -11.11 -15.74
N VAL A 247 -8.87 -9.88 -15.98
CA VAL A 247 -8.80 -8.77 -15.01
C VAL A 247 -10.20 -8.55 -14.44
N CYS A 248 -10.34 -8.77 -13.13
CA CYS A 248 -11.60 -8.56 -12.44
C CYS A 248 -11.64 -7.16 -11.84
N GLY A 249 -12.42 -6.27 -12.48
CA GLY A 249 -12.51 -4.84 -12.20
C GLY A 249 -11.85 -3.97 -13.28
N TYR A 250 -12.50 -2.84 -13.65
CA TYR A 250 -11.99 -1.90 -14.65
C TYR A 250 -11.97 -0.46 -14.14
N GLY A 251 -11.66 -0.29 -12.83
CA GLY A 251 -11.24 0.99 -12.27
C GLY A 251 -9.82 1.35 -12.70
N TRP A 252 -9.19 2.34 -12.08
CA TRP A 252 -7.85 2.80 -12.47
C TRP A 252 -6.80 1.68 -12.47
N CYS A 253 -6.79 0.82 -11.42
CA CYS A 253 -5.89 -0.33 -11.36
C CYS A 253 -6.15 -1.33 -12.48
N GLY A 254 -7.43 -1.66 -12.72
CA GLY A 254 -7.83 -2.61 -13.77
C GLY A 254 -7.48 -2.12 -15.17
N LYS A 255 -7.71 -0.84 -15.47
CA LYS A 255 -7.29 -0.19 -16.73
C LYS A 255 -5.79 -0.32 -16.95
N GLY A 256 -4.99 0.00 -15.93
CA GLY A 256 -3.54 -0.11 -16.00
C GLY A 256 -3.06 -1.53 -16.22
N LEU A 257 -3.61 -2.49 -15.47
CA LEU A 257 -3.26 -3.91 -15.58
C LEU A 257 -3.65 -4.47 -16.96
N ALA A 258 -4.87 -4.19 -17.43
CA ALA A 258 -5.35 -4.64 -18.73
C ALA A 258 -4.46 -4.17 -19.88
N MET A 259 -4.11 -2.87 -19.89
CA MET A 259 -3.19 -2.30 -20.88
C MET A 259 -1.82 -2.97 -20.88
N ARG A 260 -1.26 -3.25 -19.70
CA ARG A 260 0.07 -3.88 -19.58
C ARG A 260 0.04 -5.35 -19.96
N ALA A 261 -1.00 -6.10 -19.54
CA ALA A 261 -1.17 -7.50 -19.95
C ALA A 261 -1.32 -7.63 -21.48
N ARG A 262 -2.11 -6.74 -22.12
CA ARG A 262 -2.21 -6.66 -23.58
C ARG A 262 -0.85 -6.34 -24.22
N GLY A 263 -0.09 -5.42 -23.63
CA GLY A 263 1.26 -5.08 -24.08
C GLY A 263 2.26 -6.24 -24.00
N LEU A 264 2.05 -7.20 -23.11
CA LEU A 264 2.80 -8.46 -23.02
C LEU A 264 2.22 -9.57 -23.94
N GLY A 265 1.25 -9.25 -24.79
CA GLY A 265 0.68 -10.18 -25.77
C GLY A 265 -0.44 -11.08 -25.23
N ALA A 266 -1.01 -10.77 -24.06
CA ALA A 266 -2.17 -11.49 -23.55
C ALA A 266 -3.46 -11.14 -24.32
N GLN A 267 -4.37 -12.10 -24.39
CA GLN A 267 -5.78 -11.91 -24.74
C GLN A 267 -6.53 -11.51 -23.47
N VAL A 268 -6.71 -10.19 -23.28
CA VAL A 268 -7.28 -9.66 -22.05
C VAL A 268 -8.81 -9.76 -22.05
N ILE A 269 -9.35 -10.23 -20.93
CA ILE A 269 -10.78 -10.33 -20.65
C ILE A 269 -11.05 -9.53 -19.39
N ILE A 270 -12.07 -8.67 -19.43
CA ILE A 270 -12.50 -7.86 -18.29
C ILE A 270 -13.78 -8.46 -17.71
N THR A 271 -13.86 -8.52 -16.40
CA THR A 271 -15.12 -8.75 -15.67
C THR A 271 -15.42 -7.53 -14.82
N GLU A 272 -16.64 -6.99 -14.92
CA GLU A 272 -17.01 -5.73 -14.28
C GLU A 272 -18.51 -5.75 -13.91
N VAL A 273 -18.88 -5.01 -12.85
CA VAL A 273 -20.24 -4.84 -12.38
C VAL A 273 -20.82 -3.45 -12.67
N ASN A 274 -19.93 -2.46 -12.86
CA ASN A 274 -20.32 -1.10 -13.21
C ASN A 274 -20.48 -0.98 -14.73
N ASN A 275 -21.67 -0.61 -15.18
CA ASN A 275 -21.98 -0.51 -16.60
C ASN A 275 -21.09 0.49 -17.36
N LEU A 276 -20.72 1.61 -16.73
CA LEU A 276 -19.88 2.62 -17.36
C LEU A 276 -18.45 2.10 -17.55
N ASN A 277 -17.87 1.50 -16.51
CA ASN A 277 -16.53 0.91 -16.61
C ASN A 277 -16.52 -0.25 -17.62
N ALA A 278 -17.56 -1.08 -17.65
CA ALA A 278 -17.68 -2.16 -18.63
C ALA A 278 -17.77 -1.62 -20.06
N LEU A 279 -18.53 -0.56 -20.30
CA LEU A 279 -18.64 0.09 -21.60
C LEU A 279 -17.30 0.71 -22.02
N GLU A 280 -16.61 1.36 -21.10
CA GLU A 280 -15.27 1.90 -21.35
C GLU A 280 -14.28 0.78 -21.74
N ALA A 281 -14.31 -0.36 -21.03
CA ALA A 281 -13.48 -1.51 -21.38
C ALA A 281 -13.74 -2.02 -22.81
N VAL A 282 -15.00 -2.04 -23.25
CA VAL A 282 -15.36 -2.41 -24.62
C VAL A 282 -14.80 -1.39 -25.61
N MET A 283 -14.92 -0.08 -25.33
CA MET A 283 -14.39 0.99 -26.21
C MET A 283 -12.86 0.97 -26.28
N ASP A 284 -12.18 0.56 -25.19
CA ASP A 284 -10.73 0.35 -25.17
C ASP A 284 -10.28 -0.93 -25.92
N GLY A 285 -11.25 -1.68 -26.49
CA GLY A 285 -11.02 -2.86 -27.31
C GLY A 285 -10.77 -4.14 -26.53
N PHE A 286 -11.27 -4.25 -25.31
CA PHE A 286 -11.20 -5.47 -24.49
C PHE A 286 -12.48 -6.28 -24.62
N ARG A 287 -12.35 -7.61 -24.47
CA ARG A 287 -13.49 -8.49 -24.32
C ARG A 287 -14.04 -8.33 -22.90
N VAL A 288 -15.36 -8.13 -22.80
CA VAL A 288 -16.04 -8.04 -21.50
C VAL A 288 -17.03 -9.19 -21.40
N MET A 289 -17.03 -9.90 -20.27
CA MET A 289 -17.98 -11.00 -20.00
C MET A 289 -18.13 -11.23 -18.50
N PRO A 290 -19.22 -11.90 -18.06
CA PRO A 290 -19.35 -12.33 -16.67
C PRO A 290 -18.22 -13.25 -16.22
N ILE A 291 -17.86 -13.20 -14.93
CA ILE A 291 -16.80 -14.06 -14.36
C ILE A 291 -17.12 -15.55 -14.53
N ASP A 292 -18.40 -15.93 -14.56
CA ASP A 292 -18.84 -17.29 -14.79
C ASP A 292 -18.44 -17.86 -16.15
N GLU A 293 -18.35 -17.01 -17.17
CA GLU A 293 -17.89 -17.38 -18.52
C GLU A 293 -16.34 -17.28 -18.58
N ALA A 294 -15.78 -16.18 -18.07
CA ALA A 294 -14.35 -15.95 -18.05
C ALA A 294 -13.60 -17.07 -17.30
N SER A 295 -14.17 -17.60 -16.22
CA SER A 295 -13.54 -18.68 -15.44
C SER A 295 -13.33 -19.97 -16.23
N LYS A 296 -14.12 -20.24 -17.29
CA LYS A 296 -13.95 -21.45 -18.13
C LYS A 296 -12.76 -21.35 -19.09
N ILE A 297 -12.35 -20.14 -19.45
CA ILE A 297 -11.38 -19.91 -20.53
C ILE A 297 -10.11 -19.17 -20.07
N GLY A 298 -10.10 -18.57 -18.88
CA GLY A 298 -8.96 -17.86 -18.31
C GLY A 298 -7.79 -18.77 -17.96
N ASP A 299 -6.58 -18.28 -18.19
CA ASP A 299 -5.32 -18.91 -17.77
C ASP A 299 -4.74 -18.18 -16.55
N PHE A 300 -4.85 -16.86 -16.54
CA PHE A 300 -4.53 -15.96 -15.42
C PHE A 300 -5.77 -15.20 -14.98
N PHE A 301 -5.90 -15.01 -13.68
CA PHE A 301 -6.95 -14.22 -13.05
C PHE A 301 -6.32 -13.28 -12.04
N CYS A 302 -6.60 -11.99 -12.17
CA CYS A 302 -6.18 -10.98 -11.20
C CYS A 302 -7.34 -10.09 -10.78
N THR A 303 -7.63 -10.05 -9.48
CA THR A 303 -8.67 -9.19 -8.90
C THR A 303 -8.07 -7.85 -8.49
N VAL A 304 -8.82 -6.76 -8.79
CA VAL A 304 -8.44 -5.37 -8.54
C VAL A 304 -9.66 -4.50 -8.22
N THR A 305 -10.62 -5.03 -7.46
CA THR A 305 -11.92 -4.41 -7.24
C THR A 305 -12.06 -3.67 -5.92
N GLY A 306 -11.26 -4.04 -4.92
CA GLY A 306 -11.44 -3.60 -3.54
C GLY A 306 -12.69 -4.18 -2.85
N ASN A 307 -13.34 -5.19 -3.45
CA ASN A 307 -14.55 -5.82 -2.93
C ASN A 307 -14.23 -7.20 -2.30
N ILE A 308 -15.23 -7.89 -1.83
CA ILE A 308 -15.10 -9.21 -1.20
C ILE A 308 -15.62 -10.32 -2.13
N ASN A 309 -14.97 -11.50 -2.09
CA ASN A 309 -15.40 -12.72 -2.78
C ASN A 309 -15.70 -12.51 -4.29
N VAL A 310 -14.82 -11.82 -4.98
CA VAL A 310 -14.90 -11.59 -6.43
C VAL A 310 -14.75 -12.90 -7.19
N ILE A 311 -13.74 -13.69 -6.79
CA ILE A 311 -13.57 -15.08 -7.26
C ILE A 311 -13.99 -16.02 -6.14
N ARG A 312 -15.08 -16.75 -6.38
CA ARG A 312 -15.74 -17.62 -5.41
C ARG A 312 -15.51 -19.11 -5.73
N LYS A 313 -15.91 -19.96 -4.81
CA LYS A 313 -15.84 -21.41 -4.91
C LYS A 313 -16.33 -21.96 -6.24
N GLU A 314 -17.48 -21.51 -6.74
CA GLU A 314 -18.06 -21.95 -8.00
C GLU A 314 -17.21 -21.58 -9.23
N HIS A 315 -16.45 -20.48 -9.15
CA HIS A 315 -15.54 -20.08 -10.22
C HIS A 315 -14.31 -20.98 -10.28
N PHE A 316 -13.70 -21.29 -9.13
CA PHE A 316 -12.56 -22.22 -9.06
C PHE A 316 -12.89 -23.59 -9.65
N LEU A 317 -14.10 -24.10 -9.45
CA LEU A 317 -14.55 -25.36 -10.03
C LEU A 317 -14.60 -25.34 -11.57
N LYS A 318 -14.87 -24.18 -12.17
CA LYS A 318 -14.96 -23.99 -13.63
C LYS A 318 -13.61 -23.76 -14.29
N MET A 319 -12.60 -23.27 -13.54
CA MET A 319 -11.29 -22.92 -14.07
C MET A 319 -10.59 -24.11 -14.73
N LYS A 320 -9.66 -23.79 -15.63
CA LYS A 320 -8.76 -24.77 -16.25
C LYS A 320 -7.83 -25.38 -15.20
N ASP A 321 -7.33 -26.57 -15.48
CA ASP A 321 -6.23 -27.16 -14.73
C ASP A 321 -4.98 -26.28 -14.85
N GLY A 322 -4.33 -25.98 -13.72
CA GLY A 322 -3.14 -25.14 -13.66
C GLY A 322 -3.40 -23.64 -13.75
N ALA A 323 -4.66 -23.18 -13.68
CA ALA A 323 -4.99 -21.75 -13.66
C ALA A 323 -4.24 -21.00 -12.56
N ILE A 324 -3.79 -19.78 -12.88
CA ILE A 324 -3.11 -18.87 -11.96
C ILE A 324 -4.11 -17.84 -11.46
N VAL A 325 -4.21 -17.71 -10.14
CA VAL A 325 -5.12 -16.74 -9.50
C VAL A 325 -4.34 -15.86 -8.55
N CYS A 326 -4.48 -14.56 -8.68
CA CYS A 326 -3.83 -13.58 -7.81
C CYS A 326 -4.75 -12.39 -7.52
N ASN A 327 -4.31 -11.59 -6.59
CA ASN A 327 -4.98 -10.35 -6.20
C ASN A 327 -3.98 -9.19 -6.22
N SER A 328 -4.42 -8.03 -6.70
CA SER A 328 -3.70 -6.77 -6.59
C SER A 328 -4.62 -5.68 -5.98
N GLY A 329 -5.74 -6.07 -5.38
CA GLY A 329 -6.52 -5.24 -4.48
C GLY A 329 -5.91 -5.25 -3.08
N HIS A 330 -6.26 -4.28 -2.26
CA HIS A 330 -5.57 -4.01 -0.99
C HIS A 330 -5.64 -5.18 0.01
N PHE A 331 -6.80 -5.81 0.16
CA PHE A 331 -7.00 -6.93 1.10
C PHE A 331 -7.11 -8.27 0.37
N ASN A 332 -6.75 -9.35 1.04
CA ASN A 332 -6.84 -10.72 0.53
C ASN A 332 -8.26 -11.31 0.51
N VAL A 333 -9.28 -10.48 0.72
CA VAL A 333 -10.70 -10.89 0.78
C VAL A 333 -11.37 -11.02 -0.60
N GLU A 334 -10.71 -10.56 -1.67
CA GLU A 334 -11.27 -10.64 -3.03
C GLU A 334 -11.33 -12.09 -3.55
N LEU A 335 -10.47 -12.96 -3.03
CA LEU A 335 -10.45 -14.39 -3.33
C LEU A 335 -11.09 -15.17 -2.18
N ASP A 336 -12.10 -15.99 -2.47
CA ASP A 336 -12.71 -16.92 -1.49
C ASP A 336 -11.78 -18.11 -1.23
N LEU A 337 -10.70 -17.86 -0.47
CA LEU A 337 -9.70 -18.90 -0.17
C LEU A 337 -10.25 -20.01 0.74
N GLU A 338 -11.19 -19.70 1.62
CA GLU A 338 -11.86 -20.71 2.45
C GLU A 338 -12.76 -21.60 1.58
N GLY A 339 -13.50 -21.02 0.63
CA GLY A 339 -14.24 -21.76 -0.38
C GLY A 339 -13.32 -22.66 -1.22
N LEU A 340 -12.19 -22.14 -1.68
CA LEU A 340 -11.19 -22.92 -2.42
C LEU A 340 -10.65 -24.09 -1.58
N LYS A 341 -10.30 -23.85 -0.31
CA LYS A 341 -9.85 -24.87 0.62
C LYS A 341 -10.92 -25.96 0.83
N SER A 342 -12.19 -25.59 0.94
CA SER A 342 -13.30 -26.53 1.16
C SER A 342 -13.50 -27.55 0.02
N ILE A 343 -13.13 -27.20 -1.22
CA ILE A 343 -13.21 -28.05 -2.42
C ILE A 343 -11.90 -28.72 -2.78
N SER A 344 -10.83 -28.42 -2.06
CA SER A 344 -9.50 -28.98 -2.27
C SER A 344 -9.29 -30.23 -1.40
N LYS A 345 -8.49 -31.18 -1.90
CA LYS A 345 -7.97 -32.34 -1.14
C LYS A 345 -6.57 -32.11 -0.59
N GLY A 346 -5.89 -31.03 -1.01
CA GLY A 346 -4.55 -30.70 -0.54
C GLY A 346 -4.08 -29.32 -1.01
N LYS A 347 -3.12 -28.76 -0.28
CA LYS A 347 -2.39 -27.53 -0.59
C LYS A 347 -0.90 -27.81 -0.41
N ARG A 348 -0.06 -27.32 -1.32
CA ARG A 348 1.41 -27.34 -1.17
C ARG A 348 2.02 -26.08 -1.78
N ASP A 349 3.10 -25.62 -1.21
CA ASP A 349 3.88 -24.52 -1.79
C ASP A 349 4.82 -25.10 -2.84
N VAL A 350 4.65 -24.69 -4.10
CA VAL A 350 5.40 -25.21 -5.25
C VAL A 350 6.54 -24.30 -5.69
N ARG A 351 6.45 -23.02 -5.34
CA ARG A 351 7.48 -21.98 -5.51
C ARG A 351 7.31 -20.95 -4.42
N GLU A 352 8.30 -20.11 -4.22
CA GLU A 352 8.13 -18.90 -3.41
C GLU A 352 6.94 -18.10 -3.96
N TYR A 353 6.02 -17.74 -3.09
CA TYR A 353 4.75 -17.05 -3.40
C TYR A 353 3.74 -17.80 -4.26
N VAL A 354 3.88 -19.12 -4.50
CA VAL A 354 2.92 -19.93 -5.28
C VAL A 354 2.43 -21.12 -4.46
N ALA A 355 1.16 -21.06 -4.05
CA ALA A 355 0.48 -22.17 -3.39
C ALA A 355 -0.42 -22.91 -4.39
N GLU A 356 -0.13 -24.20 -4.66
CA GLU A 356 -0.93 -25.11 -5.48
C GLU A 356 -2.02 -25.78 -4.64
N TYR A 357 -3.28 -25.54 -4.97
CA TYR A 357 -4.44 -26.24 -4.41
C TYR A 357 -4.87 -27.35 -5.36
N THR A 358 -4.87 -28.59 -4.90
CA THR A 358 -5.40 -29.73 -5.67
C THR A 358 -6.85 -29.94 -5.30
N LEU A 359 -7.78 -29.67 -6.23
CA LEU A 359 -9.21 -29.86 -6.04
C LEU A 359 -9.57 -31.35 -5.88
N LYS A 360 -10.74 -31.65 -5.30
CA LYS A 360 -11.27 -33.04 -5.21
C LYS A 360 -11.40 -33.71 -6.56
N SER A 361 -11.64 -32.95 -7.65
CA SER A 361 -11.67 -33.40 -9.04
C SER A 361 -10.28 -33.78 -9.61
N GLY A 362 -9.18 -33.44 -8.93
CA GLY A 362 -7.82 -33.58 -9.41
C GLY A 362 -7.23 -32.34 -10.09
N LYS A 363 -8.04 -31.36 -10.49
CA LYS A 363 -7.57 -30.09 -11.05
C LYS A 363 -6.72 -29.33 -10.05
N LYS A 364 -5.78 -28.55 -10.54
CA LYS A 364 -4.87 -27.70 -9.75
C LYS A 364 -5.18 -26.22 -9.99
N ILE A 365 -5.26 -25.47 -8.91
CA ILE A 365 -5.39 -24.01 -8.93
C ILE A 365 -4.19 -23.44 -8.18
N ASN A 366 -3.47 -22.51 -8.82
CA ASN A 366 -2.28 -21.87 -8.25
C ASN A 366 -2.64 -20.48 -7.76
N VAL A 367 -2.56 -20.27 -6.45
CA VAL A 367 -2.80 -18.96 -5.81
C VAL A 367 -1.46 -18.28 -5.53
N LEU A 368 -1.31 -17.04 -5.99
CA LEU A 368 -0.11 -16.27 -5.76
C LEU A 368 -0.23 -15.39 -4.51
N GLY A 369 0.89 -15.23 -3.77
CA GLY A 369 1.02 -14.31 -2.64
C GLY A 369 -0.02 -14.50 -1.55
N GLU A 370 -0.52 -15.73 -1.35
CA GLU A 370 -1.60 -16.02 -0.38
C GLU A 370 -2.88 -15.19 -0.62
N GLY A 371 -3.14 -14.76 -1.86
CA GLY A 371 -4.23 -13.86 -2.20
C GLY A 371 -4.03 -12.41 -1.78
N ARG A 372 -2.87 -12.04 -1.24
CA ARG A 372 -2.49 -10.66 -0.91
C ARG A 372 -1.97 -9.93 -2.14
N LEU A 373 -1.68 -8.63 -1.99
CA LEU A 373 -1.12 -7.79 -3.05
C LEU A 373 0.13 -8.43 -3.68
N ILE A 374 -0.03 -9.00 -4.87
CA ILE A 374 1.05 -9.73 -5.54
C ILE A 374 2.25 -8.83 -5.89
N ASN A 375 1.99 -7.56 -6.22
CA ASN A 375 2.99 -6.58 -6.55
C ASN A 375 3.95 -6.23 -5.40
N LEU A 376 3.52 -6.41 -4.14
CA LEU A 376 4.31 -6.16 -2.94
C LEU A 376 4.80 -7.47 -2.29
N ALA A 377 4.05 -8.56 -2.46
CA ALA A 377 4.46 -9.86 -1.94
C ALA A 377 5.67 -10.41 -2.71
N ALA A 378 5.60 -10.41 -4.04
CA ALA A 378 6.57 -11.05 -4.92
C ALA A 378 7.45 -10.08 -5.75
N ALA A 379 7.16 -8.77 -5.70
CA ALA A 379 7.93 -7.74 -6.42
C ALA A 379 8.27 -6.55 -5.52
N GLU A 380 8.76 -5.47 -6.12
CA GLU A 380 9.26 -4.28 -5.41
C GLU A 380 8.14 -3.29 -5.01
N GLY A 381 6.92 -3.46 -5.52
CA GLY A 381 5.84 -2.48 -5.43
C GLY A 381 5.82 -1.52 -6.61
N HIS A 382 5.18 -0.37 -6.42
CA HIS A 382 5.07 0.63 -7.49
C HIS A 382 6.41 1.32 -7.76
N PRO A 383 6.70 1.67 -9.04
CA PRO A 383 7.93 2.37 -9.39
C PRO A 383 8.07 3.73 -8.68
N PRO A 384 9.30 4.12 -8.27
CA PRO A 384 9.53 5.40 -7.59
C PRO A 384 9.01 6.62 -8.33
N SER A 385 9.07 6.59 -9.66
CA SER A 385 8.64 7.72 -10.51
C SER A 385 7.14 8.06 -10.40
N VAL A 386 6.26 7.07 -10.10
CA VAL A 386 4.84 7.33 -9.83
C VAL A 386 4.60 7.62 -8.36
N MET A 387 5.30 6.93 -7.45
CA MET A 387 5.21 7.18 -6.01
C MET A 387 5.72 8.57 -5.62
N ASP A 388 6.59 9.16 -6.43
CA ASP A 388 7.06 10.53 -6.31
C ASP A 388 5.88 11.53 -6.18
N MET A 389 4.84 11.39 -7.02
CA MET A 389 3.66 12.25 -6.97
C MET A 389 2.70 11.88 -5.84
N SER A 390 2.47 10.61 -5.59
CA SER A 390 1.63 10.15 -4.48
C SER A 390 2.18 10.66 -3.15
N PHE A 391 3.47 10.50 -2.92
CA PHE A 391 4.11 10.91 -1.67
C PHE A 391 4.36 12.40 -1.57
N ALA A 392 4.46 13.11 -2.70
CA ALA A 392 4.40 14.57 -2.71
C ALA A 392 3.05 15.07 -2.17
N ASN A 393 1.93 14.49 -2.64
CA ASN A 393 0.60 14.78 -2.10
C ASN A 393 0.52 14.44 -0.61
N GLN A 394 1.03 13.28 -0.16
CA GLN A 394 1.07 12.92 1.25
C GLN A 394 1.78 13.99 2.09
N ALA A 395 2.99 14.37 1.72
CA ALA A 395 3.80 15.33 2.46
C ALA A 395 3.12 16.72 2.51
N LEU A 396 2.59 17.19 1.37
CA LEU A 396 1.92 18.50 1.28
C LEU A 396 0.56 18.51 2.00
N CYS A 397 -0.18 17.39 1.98
CA CYS A 397 -1.44 17.27 2.73
C CYS A 397 -1.20 17.24 4.25
N VAL A 398 -0.13 16.61 4.73
CA VAL A 398 0.28 16.71 6.14
C VAL A 398 0.58 18.16 6.52
N GLU A 399 1.34 18.89 5.70
CA GLU A 399 1.58 20.34 5.93
C GLU A 399 0.27 21.14 5.92
N HIS A 400 -0.64 20.84 4.98
CA HIS A 400 -1.97 21.47 4.91
C HIS A 400 -2.78 21.23 6.20
N LEU A 401 -2.82 19.99 6.70
CA LEU A 401 -3.51 19.65 7.94
C LEU A 401 -2.93 20.38 9.15
N VAL A 402 -1.61 20.45 9.27
CA VAL A 402 -0.94 21.19 10.36
C VAL A 402 -1.36 22.67 10.37
N ARG A 403 -1.50 23.28 9.19
CA ARG A 403 -1.86 24.70 9.06
C ARG A 403 -3.35 24.97 9.28
N ASN A 404 -4.22 24.04 8.88
CA ASN A 404 -5.66 24.31 8.72
C ASN A 404 -6.57 23.45 9.61
N SER A 405 -6.04 22.53 10.42
CA SER A 405 -6.83 21.54 11.19
C SER A 405 -7.94 22.17 12.06
N LYS A 406 -7.72 23.39 12.57
CA LYS A 406 -8.69 24.10 13.42
C LYS A 406 -9.97 24.52 12.68
N THR A 407 -9.94 24.60 11.36
CA THR A 407 -11.06 25.00 10.50
C THR A 407 -11.73 23.84 9.79
N LEU A 408 -11.15 22.63 9.89
CA LEU A 408 -11.65 21.44 9.23
C LEU A 408 -12.63 20.68 10.12
N GLU A 409 -13.74 20.25 9.53
CA GLU A 409 -14.74 19.39 10.17
C GLU A 409 -14.27 17.93 10.17
N LYS A 410 -14.91 17.08 10.97
CA LYS A 410 -14.64 15.65 11.10
C LYS A 410 -15.22 14.87 9.92
N LYS A 411 -14.65 15.04 8.73
CA LYS A 411 -15.07 14.38 7.49
C LYS A 411 -13.87 14.04 6.59
N VAL A 412 -14.13 13.32 5.51
CA VAL A 412 -13.13 13.01 4.49
C VAL A 412 -13.13 14.12 3.44
N TYR A 413 -11.98 14.73 3.23
CA TYR A 413 -11.74 15.79 2.25
C TYR A 413 -10.98 15.25 1.05
N ASN A 414 -11.24 15.82 -0.11
CA ASN A 414 -10.33 15.65 -1.25
C ASN A 414 -9.05 16.46 -1.03
N VAL A 415 -7.99 16.11 -1.74
CA VAL A 415 -6.76 16.92 -1.78
C VAL A 415 -7.11 18.32 -2.30
N PRO A 416 -6.64 19.40 -1.66
CA PRO A 416 -6.84 20.74 -2.19
C PRO A 416 -6.32 20.86 -3.62
N VAL A 417 -7.13 21.42 -4.52
CA VAL A 417 -6.81 21.52 -5.95
C VAL A 417 -5.46 22.18 -6.21
N ASN A 418 -5.12 23.21 -5.44
CA ASN A 418 -3.83 23.89 -5.55
C ASN A 418 -2.65 23.01 -5.13
N VAL A 419 -2.83 22.07 -4.22
CA VAL A 419 -1.80 21.08 -3.84
C VAL A 419 -1.59 20.11 -4.99
N ASP A 420 -2.64 19.50 -5.50
CA ASP A 420 -2.59 18.52 -6.59
C ASP A 420 -1.97 19.14 -7.87
N MET A 421 -2.45 20.33 -8.28
CA MET A 421 -1.89 21.06 -9.41
C MET A 421 -0.42 21.46 -9.22
N SER A 422 0.00 21.74 -7.99
CA SER A 422 1.41 22.05 -7.70
C SER A 422 2.30 20.82 -7.87
N VAL A 423 1.83 19.62 -7.50
CA VAL A 423 2.53 18.36 -7.73
C VAL A 423 2.69 18.09 -9.23
N ALA A 424 1.63 18.27 -10.01
CA ALA A 424 1.69 18.14 -11.48
C ALA A 424 2.72 19.10 -12.09
N ALA A 425 2.71 20.36 -11.67
CA ALA A 425 3.65 21.38 -12.18
C ALA A 425 5.10 21.03 -11.84
N LEU A 426 5.38 20.62 -10.59
CA LEU A 426 6.72 20.20 -10.15
C LEU A 426 7.20 18.95 -10.93
N LYS A 427 6.29 18.00 -11.22
CA LYS A 427 6.65 16.82 -12.02
C LYS A 427 6.97 17.18 -13.46
N LEU A 428 6.17 18.00 -14.11
CA LEU A 428 6.46 18.48 -15.47
C LEU A 428 7.79 19.25 -15.54
N ASP A 429 8.03 20.13 -14.58
CA ASP A 429 9.31 20.85 -14.50
C ASP A 429 10.50 19.91 -14.36
N SER A 430 10.39 18.90 -13.49
CA SER A 430 11.43 17.89 -13.30
C SER A 430 11.71 17.04 -14.54
N LEU A 431 10.74 16.90 -15.43
CA LEU A 431 10.86 16.21 -16.72
C LEU A 431 11.33 17.15 -17.85
N GLY A 432 11.52 18.45 -17.56
CA GLY A 432 11.85 19.45 -18.58
C GLY A 432 10.73 19.72 -19.59
N VAL A 433 9.48 19.34 -19.25
CA VAL A 433 8.31 19.50 -20.13
C VAL A 433 7.71 20.89 -19.97
N LYS A 434 7.59 21.60 -21.09
CA LYS A 434 6.92 22.91 -21.17
C LYS A 434 5.54 22.73 -21.78
N ILE A 435 4.56 23.43 -21.25
CA ILE A 435 3.18 23.45 -21.74
C ILE A 435 2.79 24.85 -22.17
N ASP A 436 1.72 24.95 -22.97
CA ASP A 436 1.17 26.22 -23.40
C ASP A 436 0.63 27.06 -22.26
N ARG A 437 0.57 28.37 -22.46
CA ARG A 437 -0.03 29.33 -21.54
C ARG A 437 -1.17 30.06 -22.22
N LEU A 438 -2.32 30.14 -21.54
CA LEU A 438 -3.45 30.91 -22.03
C LEU A 438 -3.08 32.38 -22.19
N THR A 439 -3.41 32.98 -23.34
CA THR A 439 -3.35 34.43 -23.51
C THR A 439 -4.36 35.15 -22.62
N PRO A 440 -4.19 36.45 -22.40
CA PRO A 440 -5.20 37.22 -21.66
C PRO A 440 -6.61 37.17 -22.27
N GLN A 441 -6.69 37.08 -23.60
CA GLN A 441 -7.96 36.93 -24.32
C GLN A 441 -8.61 35.58 -24.05
N GLN A 442 -7.86 34.49 -24.12
CA GLN A 442 -8.34 33.14 -23.85
C GLN A 442 -8.80 33.02 -22.37
N LYS A 443 -8.06 33.61 -21.42
CA LYS A 443 -8.48 33.67 -20.02
C LYS A 443 -9.80 34.38 -19.84
N ARG A 444 -9.99 35.55 -20.49
CA ARG A 444 -11.27 36.31 -20.44
C ARG A 444 -12.41 35.48 -21.03
N TYR A 445 -12.18 34.83 -22.17
CA TYR A 445 -13.19 33.98 -22.83
C TYR A 445 -13.69 32.86 -21.89
N LEU A 446 -12.79 32.15 -21.22
CA LEU A 446 -13.14 31.07 -20.31
C LEU A 446 -13.92 31.52 -19.07
N HIS A 447 -13.92 32.80 -18.76
CA HIS A 447 -14.67 33.39 -17.63
C HIS A 447 -15.82 34.30 -18.09
N SER A 448 -16.14 34.31 -19.39
CA SER A 448 -17.24 35.08 -19.99
C SER A 448 -18.29 34.14 -20.56
N TRP A 449 -19.54 34.52 -20.41
CA TRP A 449 -20.70 33.87 -21.05
C TRP A 449 -21.18 34.60 -22.33
N GLU A 450 -20.60 35.77 -22.63
CA GLU A 450 -21.06 36.68 -23.68
C GLU A 450 -20.64 36.28 -25.08
N LEU A 451 -19.59 35.46 -25.21
CA LEU A 451 -19.03 35.02 -26.48
C LEU A 451 -19.43 33.60 -26.81
N GLY A 452 -20.31 33.43 -27.75
CA GLY A 452 -20.76 32.15 -28.30
C GLY A 452 -20.94 32.23 -29.83
N THR A 453 -21.24 31.09 -30.46
CA THR A 453 -21.59 31.02 -31.89
C THR A 453 -23.10 30.98 -32.07
#